data_6549974de5d3b0be25c015926196d33e
#
_entry.id   6549974de5d3b0be25c015926196d33e
#
_cell.length_a   1.000
_cell.length_b   1.000
_cell.length_c   1.000
_cell.angle_alpha   90.00
_cell.angle_beta   90.00
_cell.angle_gamma   90.00
#
_symmetry.space_group_name_H-M   'P 1'
#
loop_
_entity.id
_entity.type
_entity.pdbx_description
1 polymer ?
#
loop_
_entity_poly.entity_id
_entity_poly.type
_entity_poly.pdbx_seq_one_letter_code
_entity_poly.pdbx_strand_id
1 'polypeptide(L)'
;MPTRLKLSKSMKNNRTPFQKLVQERRSIRRYIERPVEREKILVCLEAARLAPSADNAQPWRFLVLDDADLKQRFCDEVFSGIYSVSKFAKKAPVLIVILARLNIIAHRVGKQIQNIHFHLLDIGIAGEHIVLQAEELGLGTCWIGWFNTRKARKVLKIPRGYKITSLLSMGYYEQKPSKLKKRKELDEVVWFNEIGRKMN
;
A
#
# COMPACT_ATOMS: atom_id res chain seq x y z
N MET A 1 15.97 10.42 34.89
CA MET A 1 15.53 10.61 33.48
C MET A 1 15.07 9.28 32.95
N PRO A 2 13.87 9.14 32.36
CA PRO A 2 13.40 7.86 31.86
C PRO A 2 14.27 7.42 30.69
N THR A 3 14.78 6.18 30.79
CA THR A 3 15.60 5.55 29.77
C THR A 3 14.78 5.42 28.47
N ARG A 4 15.23 6.07 27.38
CA ARG A 4 14.56 5.97 26.08
C ARG A 4 14.65 4.55 25.56
N LEU A 5 13.52 3.99 25.13
CA LEU A 5 13.43 2.69 24.47
C LEU A 5 14.20 2.75 23.14
N LYS A 6 15.45 2.32 23.14
CA LYS A 6 16.28 2.26 21.94
C LYS A 6 16.68 0.82 21.70
N LEU A 7 16.53 0.37 20.46
CA LEU A 7 17.19 -0.87 20.06
C LEU A 7 18.69 -0.77 20.38
N SER A 8 19.26 -1.81 21.00
CA SER A 8 20.68 -1.85 21.30
C SER A 8 21.51 -1.66 20.02
N LYS A 9 22.75 -1.19 20.15
CA LYS A 9 23.67 -1.09 18.99
C LYS A 9 23.83 -2.43 18.28
N SER A 10 23.87 -3.54 19.02
CA SER A 10 23.94 -4.89 18.49
C SER A 10 22.71 -5.22 17.63
N MET A 11 21.48 -4.93 18.10
CA MET A 11 20.26 -5.16 17.33
C MET A 11 20.14 -4.27 16.08
N LYS A 12 20.73 -3.08 16.11
CA LYS A 12 20.78 -2.20 14.92
C LYS A 12 21.73 -2.71 13.85
N ASN A 13 22.81 -3.36 14.27
CA ASN A 13 23.84 -3.90 13.37
C ASN A 13 23.45 -5.28 12.81
N ASN A 14 22.62 -6.04 13.51
CA ASN A 14 22.23 -7.41 13.12
C ASN A 14 20.73 -7.47 12.71
N ARG A 15 20.37 -6.65 11.71
CA ARG A 15 18.99 -6.63 11.18
C ARG A 15 18.69 -7.89 10.37
N THR A 16 17.50 -8.44 10.59
CA THR A 16 16.98 -9.52 9.75
C THR A 16 16.76 -9.04 8.30
N PRO A 17 16.73 -9.94 7.31
CA PRO A 17 16.42 -9.58 5.92
C PRO A 17 15.11 -8.75 5.81
N PHE A 18 14.08 -9.15 6.53
CA PHE A 18 12.80 -8.42 6.56
C PHE A 18 12.95 -6.99 7.11
N GLN A 19 13.68 -6.81 8.20
CA GLN A 19 13.93 -5.46 8.75
C GLN A 19 14.68 -4.56 7.77
N LYS A 20 15.63 -5.11 6.99
CA LYS A 20 16.34 -4.39 5.93
C LYS A 20 15.38 -3.96 4.85
N LEU A 21 14.54 -4.88 4.35
CA LEU A 21 13.54 -4.64 3.32
C LEU A 21 12.57 -3.50 3.73
N VAL A 22 11.99 -3.57 4.93
CA VAL A 22 11.08 -2.54 5.47
C VAL A 22 11.77 -1.19 5.58
N GLN A 23 13.05 -1.18 5.99
CA GLN A 23 13.83 0.04 6.13
C GLN A 23 14.19 0.68 4.78
N GLU A 24 14.49 -0.13 3.77
CA GLU A 24 14.92 0.32 2.44
C GLU A 24 13.76 0.79 1.57
N ARG A 25 12.58 0.22 1.77
CA ARG A 25 11.37 0.57 1.03
C ARG A 25 11.07 2.08 1.09
N ARG A 26 10.80 2.66 -0.08
CA ARG A 26 10.41 4.08 -0.25
C ARG A 26 9.16 4.20 -1.10
N SER A 27 8.41 5.28 -0.89
CA SER A 27 7.35 5.68 -1.82
C SER A 27 7.96 6.35 -3.03
N ILE A 28 8.04 5.63 -4.13
CA ILE A 28 8.62 6.08 -5.40
C ILE A 28 7.57 6.87 -6.18
N ARG A 29 7.97 8.05 -6.69
CA ARG A 29 7.12 8.95 -7.48
C ARG A 29 7.78 9.40 -8.77
N ARG A 30 8.98 8.90 -9.07
CA ARG A 30 9.70 9.11 -10.31
C ARG A 30 10.05 7.74 -10.88
N TYR A 31 9.42 7.41 -11.98
CA TYR A 31 9.58 6.13 -12.67
C TYR A 31 10.35 6.34 -13.96
N ILE A 32 11.09 5.33 -14.38
CA ILE A 32 11.66 5.24 -15.73
C ILE A 32 10.66 4.58 -16.68
N GLU A 33 10.75 4.92 -17.94
CA GLU A 33 9.90 4.34 -19.00
C GLU A 33 10.41 2.94 -19.38
N ARG A 34 10.23 2.02 -18.43
CA ARG A 34 10.56 0.60 -18.61
C ARG A 34 9.34 -0.23 -18.21
N PRO A 35 8.83 -1.10 -19.08
CA PRO A 35 7.77 -2.05 -18.73
C PRO A 35 8.18 -2.90 -17.54
N VAL A 36 7.20 -3.29 -16.73
CA VAL A 36 7.38 -4.29 -15.66
C VAL A 36 6.96 -5.64 -16.22
N GLU A 37 7.80 -6.63 -16.04
CA GLU A 37 7.55 -8.00 -16.44
C GLU A 37 6.29 -8.54 -15.72
N ARG A 38 5.39 -9.17 -16.48
CA ARG A 38 4.11 -9.65 -15.93
C ARG A 38 4.32 -10.66 -14.80
N GLU A 39 5.37 -11.45 -14.88
CA GLU A 39 5.76 -12.44 -13.85
C GLU A 39 6.03 -11.75 -12.50
N LYS A 40 6.73 -10.61 -12.51
CA LYS A 40 6.98 -9.84 -11.28
C LYS A 40 5.70 -9.26 -10.69
N ILE A 41 4.77 -8.80 -11.55
CA ILE A 41 3.46 -8.32 -11.10
C ILE A 41 2.69 -9.47 -10.43
N LEU A 42 2.70 -10.65 -11.05
CA LEU A 42 2.03 -11.85 -10.51
C LEU A 42 2.62 -12.28 -9.18
N VAL A 43 3.95 -12.26 -9.01
CA VAL A 43 4.62 -12.56 -7.73
C VAL A 43 4.18 -11.58 -6.63
N CYS A 44 4.08 -10.29 -6.95
CA CYS A 44 3.57 -9.30 -5.99
C CYS A 44 2.11 -9.54 -5.61
N LEU A 45 1.27 -9.91 -6.58
CA LEU A 45 -0.14 -10.20 -6.34
C LEU A 45 -0.33 -11.51 -5.56
N GLU A 46 0.53 -12.50 -5.79
CA GLU A 46 0.54 -13.74 -5.00
C GLU A 46 0.91 -13.48 -3.53
N ALA A 47 1.89 -12.63 -3.25
CA ALA A 47 2.19 -12.20 -1.89
C ALA A 47 0.96 -11.56 -1.21
N ALA A 48 0.21 -10.73 -1.94
CA ALA A 48 -1.03 -10.14 -1.43
C ALA A 48 -2.14 -11.19 -1.22
N ARG A 49 -2.25 -12.18 -2.09
CA ARG A 49 -3.23 -13.27 -1.97
C ARG A 49 -3.03 -14.08 -0.70
N LEU A 50 -1.79 -14.25 -0.26
CA LEU A 50 -1.40 -14.98 0.95
C LEU A 50 -1.56 -14.17 2.23
N ALA A 51 -1.98 -12.90 2.15
CA ALA A 51 -2.19 -12.06 3.31
C ALA A 51 -3.30 -12.62 4.22
N PRO A 52 -3.18 -12.44 5.54
CA PRO A 52 -4.27 -12.75 6.47
C PRO A 52 -5.43 -11.75 6.32
N SER A 53 -6.64 -12.18 6.68
CA SER A 53 -7.82 -11.32 6.74
C SER A 53 -8.75 -11.74 7.87
N ALA A 54 -9.58 -10.81 8.34
CA ALA A 54 -10.59 -11.10 9.33
C ALA A 54 -11.51 -12.24 8.84
N ASP A 55 -11.64 -13.29 9.64
CA ASP A 55 -12.44 -14.48 9.33
C ASP A 55 -12.10 -15.11 7.95
N ASN A 56 -10.85 -14.99 7.53
CA ASN A 56 -10.37 -15.42 6.21
C ASN A 56 -11.24 -14.90 5.04
N ALA A 57 -11.80 -13.71 5.19
CA ALA A 57 -12.80 -13.13 4.29
C ALA A 57 -12.23 -12.74 2.91
N GLN A 58 -10.92 -12.47 2.82
CA GLN A 58 -10.20 -12.15 1.58
C GLN A 58 -10.96 -11.14 0.68
N PRO A 59 -11.27 -9.93 1.22
CA PRO A 59 -12.16 -8.98 0.56
C PRO A 59 -11.53 -8.27 -0.63
N TRP A 60 -10.22 -8.32 -0.76
CA TRP A 60 -9.45 -7.63 -1.80
C TRP A 60 -9.72 -8.17 -3.19
N ARG A 61 -9.71 -7.24 -4.15
CA ARG A 61 -9.62 -7.52 -5.59
C ARG A 61 -8.65 -6.50 -6.18
N PHE A 62 -7.80 -6.97 -7.06
CA PHE A 62 -6.78 -6.16 -7.70
C PHE A 62 -7.08 -6.06 -9.18
N LEU A 63 -7.27 -4.84 -9.70
CA LEU A 63 -7.39 -4.58 -11.12
C LEU A 63 -6.08 -3.91 -11.56
N VAL A 64 -5.32 -4.63 -12.38
CA VAL A 64 -4.03 -4.16 -12.90
C VAL A 64 -4.27 -3.40 -14.20
N LEU A 65 -3.74 -2.20 -14.28
CA LEU A 65 -3.70 -1.37 -15.48
C LEU A 65 -2.25 -1.36 -15.99
N ASP A 66 -1.94 -2.25 -16.91
CA ASP A 66 -0.66 -2.38 -17.61
C ASP A 66 -0.76 -2.03 -19.10
N ASP A 67 -1.99 -1.86 -19.61
CA ASP A 67 -2.25 -1.27 -20.94
C ASP A 67 -2.02 0.24 -20.90
N ALA A 68 -1.16 0.75 -21.76
CA ALA A 68 -0.73 2.15 -21.75
C ALA A 68 -1.88 3.13 -22.03
N ASP A 69 -2.75 2.81 -22.99
CA ASP A 69 -3.84 3.70 -23.41
C ASP A 69 -4.95 3.76 -22.38
N LEU A 70 -5.35 2.61 -21.84
CA LEU A 70 -6.32 2.55 -20.76
C LEU A 70 -5.82 3.27 -19.51
N LYS A 71 -4.57 3.02 -19.12
CA LYS A 71 -3.94 3.67 -17.97
C LYS A 71 -3.84 5.18 -18.17
N GLN A 72 -3.46 5.64 -19.36
CA GLN A 72 -3.36 7.07 -19.67
C GLN A 72 -4.72 7.74 -19.53
N ARG A 73 -5.77 7.21 -20.20
CA ARG A 73 -7.15 7.71 -20.09
C ARG A 73 -7.65 7.73 -18.65
N PHE A 74 -7.39 6.66 -17.91
CA PHE A 74 -7.73 6.58 -16.50
C PHE A 74 -7.08 7.70 -15.69
N CYS A 75 -5.76 7.88 -15.85
CA CYS A 75 -5.01 8.89 -15.11
C CYS A 75 -5.45 10.32 -15.45
N ASP A 76 -5.77 10.61 -16.73
CA ASP A 76 -6.22 11.93 -17.15
C ASP A 76 -7.52 12.33 -16.49
N GLU A 77 -8.45 11.40 -16.39
CA GLU A 77 -9.73 11.62 -15.72
C GLU A 77 -9.59 11.69 -14.19
N VAL A 78 -8.85 10.77 -13.61
CA VAL A 78 -8.84 10.50 -12.16
C VAL A 78 -7.95 11.47 -11.40
N PHE A 79 -6.86 11.96 -12.03
CA PHE A 79 -5.93 12.91 -11.41
C PHE A 79 -6.11 14.35 -11.92
N SER A 80 -7.32 14.73 -12.28
CA SER A 80 -7.66 16.09 -12.71
C SER A 80 -8.06 17.00 -11.53
N GLY A 81 -7.97 18.31 -11.70
CA GLY A 81 -8.39 19.29 -10.70
C GLY A 81 -7.62 19.15 -9.38
N ILE A 82 -8.34 19.10 -8.27
CA ILE A 82 -7.77 18.99 -6.92
C ILE A 82 -6.97 17.70 -6.67
N TYR A 83 -7.10 16.70 -7.55
CA TYR A 83 -6.37 15.43 -7.45
C TYR A 83 -5.03 15.45 -8.22
N SER A 84 -4.63 16.59 -8.76
CA SER A 84 -3.44 16.72 -9.62
C SER A 84 -2.12 16.42 -8.90
N VAL A 85 -2.06 16.47 -7.58
CA VAL A 85 -0.90 16.07 -6.78
C VAL A 85 -0.48 14.61 -7.03
N SER A 86 -1.41 13.78 -7.48
CA SER A 86 -1.18 12.36 -7.79
C SER A 86 -0.82 12.10 -9.26
N LYS A 87 -0.64 13.15 -10.08
CA LYS A 87 -0.29 13.03 -11.52
C LYS A 87 1.02 12.27 -11.78
N PHE A 88 1.93 12.20 -10.80
CA PHE A 88 3.16 11.42 -10.94
C PHE A 88 2.90 9.95 -11.31
N ALA A 89 1.73 9.41 -10.92
CA ALA A 89 1.34 8.03 -11.22
C ALA A 89 1.15 7.76 -12.73
N LYS A 90 0.94 8.80 -13.57
CA LYS A 90 0.88 8.65 -15.01
C LYS A 90 2.15 8.03 -15.60
N LYS A 91 3.30 8.36 -14.99
CA LYS A 91 4.63 7.87 -15.42
C LYS A 91 4.94 6.46 -14.95
N ALA A 92 4.16 5.92 -14.01
CA ALA A 92 4.34 4.53 -13.61
C ALA A 92 3.89 3.59 -14.74
N PRO A 93 4.68 2.58 -15.11
CA PRO A 93 4.28 1.61 -16.13
C PRO A 93 3.05 0.80 -15.71
N VAL A 94 2.87 0.56 -14.42
CA VAL A 94 1.75 -0.22 -13.86
C VAL A 94 1.02 0.59 -12.80
N LEU A 95 -0.32 0.52 -12.83
CA LEU A 95 -1.18 1.04 -11.78
C LEU A 95 -2.12 -0.08 -11.31
N ILE A 96 -2.12 -0.38 -10.03
CA ILE A 96 -3.00 -1.38 -9.43
C ILE A 96 -4.14 -0.65 -8.72
N VAL A 97 -5.37 -0.90 -9.14
CA VAL A 97 -6.58 -0.42 -8.47
C VAL A 97 -7.00 -1.44 -7.43
N ILE A 98 -6.99 -1.05 -6.17
CA ILE A 98 -7.33 -1.93 -5.05
C ILE A 98 -8.80 -1.75 -4.69
N LEU A 99 -9.53 -2.85 -4.74
CA LEU A 99 -10.96 -2.90 -4.53
C LEU A 99 -11.29 -3.75 -3.30
N ALA A 100 -12.30 -3.34 -2.54
CA ALA A 100 -12.93 -4.17 -1.52
C ALA A 100 -14.27 -4.72 -2.04
N ARG A 101 -14.49 -6.01 -1.89
CA ARG A 101 -15.80 -6.63 -2.05
C ARG A 101 -16.61 -6.45 -0.77
N LEU A 102 -17.76 -5.77 -0.83
CA LEU A 102 -18.52 -5.35 0.35
C LEU A 102 -19.57 -6.37 0.83
N ASN A 103 -19.85 -7.42 0.07
CA ASN A 103 -20.94 -8.38 0.33
C ASN A 103 -20.52 -9.53 1.28
N ILE A 104 -19.50 -9.33 2.11
CA ILE A 104 -18.99 -10.34 3.04
C ILE A 104 -19.64 -10.11 4.40
N ILE A 105 -20.33 -11.11 4.94
CA ILE A 105 -21.14 -11.03 6.15
C ILE A 105 -20.31 -10.61 7.37
N ALA A 106 -19.11 -11.17 7.55
CA ALA A 106 -18.20 -10.83 8.65
C ALA A 106 -17.90 -9.32 8.76
N HIS A 107 -17.77 -8.64 7.61
CA HIS A 107 -17.50 -7.19 7.57
C HIS A 107 -18.72 -6.35 7.97
N ARG A 108 -19.94 -6.85 7.75
CA ARG A 108 -21.17 -6.16 8.17
C ARG A 108 -21.35 -6.25 9.69
N VAL A 109 -21.13 -7.43 10.28
CA VAL A 109 -21.25 -7.66 11.72
C VAL A 109 -20.23 -6.83 12.50
N GLY A 110 -18.95 -6.86 12.10
CA GLY A 110 -17.91 -6.08 12.76
C GLY A 110 -18.17 -4.56 12.72
N LYS A 111 -18.70 -4.04 11.61
CA LYS A 111 -19.08 -2.63 11.51
C LYS A 111 -20.23 -2.27 12.44
N GLN A 112 -21.24 -3.14 12.59
CA GLN A 112 -22.41 -2.87 13.43
C GLN A 112 -22.08 -2.89 14.93
N ILE A 113 -21.19 -3.81 15.37
CA ILE A 113 -20.89 -4.01 16.79
C ILE A 113 -19.74 -3.11 17.25
N GLN A 114 -18.67 -2.99 16.47
CA GLN A 114 -17.43 -2.34 16.90
C GLN A 114 -17.10 -1.04 16.13
N ASN A 115 -17.92 -0.66 15.14
CA ASN A 115 -17.66 0.46 14.22
C ASN A 115 -16.30 0.36 13.49
N ILE A 116 -15.79 -0.86 13.32
CA ILE A 116 -14.52 -1.13 12.65
C ILE A 116 -14.76 -1.61 11.22
N HIS A 117 -14.08 -0.99 10.28
CA HIS A 117 -14.11 -1.39 8.87
C HIS A 117 -13.02 -2.42 8.57
N PHE A 118 -13.18 -3.68 8.99
CA PHE A 118 -12.18 -4.74 8.83
C PHE A 118 -11.66 -4.87 7.38
N HIS A 119 -12.50 -4.70 6.38
CA HIS A 119 -12.07 -4.73 4.98
C HIS A 119 -10.97 -3.71 4.66
N LEU A 120 -10.88 -2.58 5.38
CA LEU A 120 -9.81 -1.61 5.18
C LEU A 120 -8.49 -2.07 5.82
N LEU A 121 -8.57 -2.76 6.96
CA LEU A 121 -7.41 -3.39 7.60
C LEU A 121 -6.87 -4.50 6.70
N ASP A 122 -7.73 -5.41 6.25
CA ASP A 122 -7.36 -6.52 5.37
C ASP A 122 -6.69 -6.03 4.07
N ILE A 123 -7.26 -4.98 3.46
CA ILE A 123 -6.68 -4.36 2.25
C ILE A 123 -5.33 -3.70 2.54
N GLY A 124 -5.19 -3.05 3.70
CA GLY A 124 -3.91 -2.47 4.10
C GLY A 124 -2.83 -3.53 4.22
N ILE A 125 -3.15 -4.68 4.83
CA ILE A 125 -2.23 -5.81 4.98
C ILE A 125 -1.86 -6.39 3.61
N ALA A 126 -2.85 -6.76 2.80
CA ALA A 126 -2.60 -7.35 1.48
C ALA A 126 -1.84 -6.39 0.55
N GLY A 127 -2.18 -5.11 0.58
CA GLY A 127 -1.48 -4.11 -0.23
C GLY A 127 -0.05 -3.86 0.23
N GLU A 128 0.25 -3.93 1.53
CA GLU A 128 1.64 -3.82 2.01
C GLU A 128 2.47 -5.05 1.62
N HIS A 129 1.86 -6.25 1.50
CA HIS A 129 2.54 -7.42 0.92
C HIS A 129 2.97 -7.16 -0.53
N ILE A 130 2.12 -6.54 -1.38
CA ILE A 130 2.52 -6.10 -2.73
C ILE A 130 3.73 -5.15 -2.65
N VAL A 131 3.65 -4.18 -1.76
CA VAL A 131 4.67 -3.12 -1.64
C VAL A 131 6.03 -3.69 -1.22
N LEU A 132 6.05 -4.61 -0.28
CA LEU A 132 7.29 -5.23 0.21
C LEU A 132 7.85 -6.21 -0.82
N GLN A 133 7.00 -7.01 -1.45
CA GLN A 133 7.43 -7.93 -2.51
C GLN A 133 7.97 -7.18 -3.74
N ALA A 134 7.35 -6.05 -4.10
CA ALA A 134 7.86 -5.18 -5.17
C ALA A 134 9.24 -4.62 -4.84
N GLU A 135 9.45 -4.16 -3.60
CA GLU A 135 10.75 -3.67 -3.14
C GLU A 135 11.83 -4.76 -3.24
N GLU A 136 11.52 -5.99 -2.83
CA GLU A 136 12.44 -7.13 -2.93
C GLU A 136 12.81 -7.44 -4.40
N LEU A 137 11.86 -7.25 -5.33
CA LEU A 137 12.07 -7.43 -6.77
C LEU A 137 12.73 -6.22 -7.47
N GLY A 138 13.14 -5.20 -6.70
CA GLY A 138 13.73 -3.97 -7.24
C GLY A 138 12.75 -3.02 -7.90
N LEU A 139 11.45 -3.16 -7.63
CA LEU A 139 10.39 -2.30 -8.12
C LEU A 139 10.00 -1.25 -7.07
N GLY A 140 9.82 -0.02 -7.53
CA GLY A 140 9.32 1.06 -6.70
C GLY A 140 7.80 1.14 -6.72
N THR A 141 7.22 1.42 -5.56
CA THR A 141 5.76 1.59 -5.41
C THR A 141 5.40 2.88 -4.69
N CYS A 142 4.17 3.34 -4.89
CA CYS A 142 3.59 4.41 -4.07
C CYS A 142 2.09 4.22 -3.89
N TRP A 143 1.64 4.20 -2.63
CA TRP A 143 0.23 4.28 -2.28
C TRP A 143 -0.37 5.64 -2.67
N ILE A 144 -1.58 5.60 -3.25
CA ILE A 144 -2.33 6.76 -3.66
C ILE A 144 -3.75 6.65 -3.09
N GLY A 145 -4.04 7.49 -2.11
CA GLY A 145 -5.39 7.61 -1.52
C GLY A 145 -6.16 8.83 -2.03
N TRP A 146 -5.47 9.79 -2.64
CA TRP A 146 -6.08 11.05 -3.11
C TRP A 146 -6.29 11.02 -4.61
N PHE A 147 -7.52 10.67 -5.04
CA PHE A 147 -7.92 10.56 -6.43
C PHE A 147 -9.45 10.61 -6.58
N ASN A 148 -9.95 10.88 -7.78
CA ASN A 148 -11.39 10.95 -8.05
C ASN A 148 -12.00 9.55 -8.18
N THR A 149 -12.56 9.04 -7.09
CA THR A 149 -13.16 7.68 -7.05
C THR A 149 -14.40 7.54 -7.95
N ARG A 150 -15.17 8.61 -8.16
CA ARG A 150 -16.36 8.59 -9.05
C ARG A 150 -15.93 8.42 -10.51
N LYS A 151 -14.93 9.21 -10.95
CA LYS A 151 -14.36 9.09 -12.30
C LYS A 151 -13.67 7.74 -12.49
N ALA A 152 -12.91 7.27 -11.51
CA ALA A 152 -12.27 5.96 -11.53
C ALA A 152 -13.30 4.84 -11.76
N ARG A 153 -14.41 4.86 -11.03
CA ARG A 153 -15.51 3.90 -11.19
C ARG A 153 -16.11 3.94 -12.59
N LYS A 154 -16.31 5.15 -13.14
CA LYS A 154 -16.90 5.34 -14.48
C LYS A 154 -16.00 4.80 -15.58
N VAL A 155 -14.73 5.20 -15.57
CA VAL A 155 -13.73 4.81 -16.59
C VAL A 155 -13.53 3.30 -16.62
N LEU A 156 -13.40 2.68 -15.44
CA LEU A 156 -13.14 1.24 -15.32
C LEU A 156 -14.42 0.39 -15.25
N LYS A 157 -15.60 1.02 -15.36
CA LYS A 157 -16.91 0.33 -15.29
C LYS A 157 -17.02 -0.58 -14.06
N ILE A 158 -16.50 -0.15 -12.90
CA ILE A 158 -16.49 -0.95 -11.67
C ILE A 158 -17.94 -1.21 -11.22
N PRO A 159 -18.39 -2.48 -11.12
CA PRO A 159 -19.76 -2.83 -10.77
C PRO A 159 -20.11 -2.46 -9.33
N ARG A 160 -21.44 -2.44 -9.03
CA ARG A 160 -21.93 -2.29 -7.65
C ARG A 160 -21.42 -3.46 -6.80
N GLY A 161 -21.22 -3.23 -5.49
CA GLY A 161 -20.68 -4.26 -4.59
C GLY A 161 -19.16 -4.23 -4.43
N TYR A 162 -18.44 -3.45 -5.25
CA TYR A 162 -17.01 -3.18 -5.06
C TYR A 162 -16.79 -1.72 -4.66
N LYS A 163 -15.95 -1.51 -3.66
CA LYS A 163 -15.47 -0.19 -3.24
C LYS A 163 -14.03 -0.01 -3.68
N ILE A 164 -13.73 1.05 -4.42
CA ILE A 164 -12.35 1.43 -4.69
C ILE A 164 -11.79 2.04 -3.41
N THR A 165 -10.71 1.49 -2.88
CA THR A 165 -10.10 1.92 -1.62
C THR A 165 -8.87 2.78 -1.84
N SER A 166 -8.01 2.36 -2.75
CA SER A 166 -6.73 3.01 -3.04
C SER A 166 -6.22 2.58 -4.40
N LEU A 167 -5.18 3.30 -4.85
CA LEU A 167 -4.38 2.91 -6.00
C LEU A 167 -2.95 2.67 -5.52
N LEU A 168 -2.22 1.83 -6.25
CA LEU A 168 -0.80 1.59 -6.05
C LEU A 168 -0.09 1.73 -7.39
N SER A 169 0.80 2.71 -7.53
CA SER A 169 1.67 2.82 -8.70
C SER A 169 2.89 1.93 -8.51
N MET A 170 3.37 1.30 -9.59
CA MET A 170 4.49 0.36 -9.57
C MET A 170 5.34 0.54 -10.84
N GLY A 171 6.65 0.43 -10.70
CA GLY A 171 7.58 0.51 -11.82
C GLY A 171 9.04 0.59 -11.39
N TYR A 172 9.93 0.55 -12.36
CA TYR A 172 11.35 0.78 -12.15
C TYR A 172 11.65 2.26 -11.88
N TYR A 173 12.75 2.53 -11.20
CA TYR A 173 13.20 3.88 -10.83
C TYR A 173 14.73 3.94 -10.84
N GLU A 174 15.28 5.12 -11.13
CA GLU A 174 16.74 5.31 -11.12
C GLU A 174 17.29 5.45 -9.70
N GLN A 175 16.62 6.28 -8.89
CA GLN A 175 17.10 6.61 -7.56
C GLN A 175 15.96 6.62 -6.53
N LYS A 176 16.24 6.05 -5.36
CA LYS A 176 15.39 6.24 -4.20
C LYS A 176 15.49 7.68 -3.70
N PRO A 177 14.39 8.24 -3.15
CA PRO A 177 14.46 9.53 -2.49
C PRO A 177 15.55 9.54 -1.42
N SER A 178 16.50 10.46 -1.53
CA SER A 178 17.65 10.56 -0.61
C SER A 178 17.25 10.93 0.82
N LYS A 179 16.20 11.75 0.95
CA LYS A 179 15.72 12.19 2.26
C LYS A 179 14.97 11.06 2.98
N LEU A 180 15.55 10.56 4.05
CA LEU A 180 14.86 9.65 4.97
C LEU A 180 13.70 10.37 5.64
N LYS A 181 12.50 9.81 5.57
CA LYS A 181 11.38 10.32 6.35
C LYS A 181 11.65 10.06 7.84
N LYS A 182 11.59 11.12 8.64
CA LYS A 182 11.64 11.00 10.08
C LYS A 182 10.55 10.04 10.56
N ARG A 183 10.90 9.12 11.44
CA ARG A 183 9.96 8.24 12.14
C ARG A 183 9.90 8.67 13.60
N LYS A 184 8.77 8.45 14.22
CA LYS A 184 8.67 8.55 15.66
C LYS A 184 9.63 7.57 16.31
N GLU A 185 10.15 7.92 17.48
CA GLU A 185 10.93 7.00 18.28
C GLU A 185 10.03 5.87 18.80
N LEU A 186 10.63 4.74 19.15
CA LEU A 186 9.84 3.56 19.54
C LEU A 186 9.00 3.83 20.80
N ASP A 187 9.53 4.59 21.75
CA ASP A 187 8.84 4.98 22.99
C ASP A 187 7.69 5.98 22.81
N GLU A 188 7.54 6.57 21.62
CA GLU A 188 6.40 7.41 21.26
C GLU A 188 5.20 6.58 20.74
N VAL A 189 5.41 5.32 20.38
CA VAL A 189 4.40 4.46 19.70
C VAL A 189 4.20 3.12 20.38
N VAL A 190 4.97 2.79 21.42
CA VAL A 190 4.90 1.52 22.15
C VAL A 190 4.80 1.79 23.66
N TRP A 191 3.85 1.14 24.28
CA TRP A 191 3.70 1.06 25.73
C TRP A 191 3.52 -0.40 26.14
N PHE A 192 3.91 -0.73 27.37
CA PHE A 192 3.75 -2.07 27.92
C PHE A 192 2.75 -2.03 29.06
N ASN A 193 1.69 -2.83 28.93
CA ASN A 193 0.61 -3.04 29.88
C ASN A 193 -0.30 -1.82 30.13
N GLU A 194 0.20 -0.58 30.08
CA GLU A 194 -0.53 0.63 30.40
C GLU A 194 -0.17 1.75 29.40
N ILE A 195 -1.19 2.47 28.90
CA ILE A 195 -0.99 3.59 27.97
C ILE A 195 -0.18 4.70 28.68
N GLY A 196 0.88 5.17 28.01
CA GLY A 196 1.76 6.21 28.54
C GLY A 196 2.87 5.69 29.46
N ARG A 197 2.82 4.44 29.91
CA ARG A 197 3.86 3.85 30.74
C ARG A 197 5.09 3.55 29.90
N LYS A 198 6.17 4.26 30.19
CA LYS A 198 7.48 4.01 29.54
C LYS A 198 8.13 2.78 30.19
N MET A 199 8.83 1.99 29.40
CA MET A 199 9.68 0.94 29.98
C MET A 199 10.80 1.55 30.82
N ASN A 200 10.97 1.03 32.02
CA ASN A 200 12.14 1.27 32.87
C ASN A 200 13.32 0.49 32.32
#